data_2b70f5972989acc68d3dea1791625954
#
_entry.id   2b70f5972989acc68d3dea1791625954
#
_cell.length_a   1.000
_cell.length_b   1.000
_cell.length_c   1.000
_cell.angle_alpha   90.00
_cell.angle_beta   90.00
_cell.angle_gamma   90.00
#
_symmetry.space_group_name_H-M   'P 1'
#
loop_
_entity.id
_entity.type
_entity.pdbx_description
1 polymer ?
#
loop_
_entity_poly.entity_id
_entity_poly.type
_entity_poly.pdbx_seq_one_letter_code
_entity_poly.pdbx_strand_id
1 'polypeptide(L)'
;MRRETRYTKIPDNVRRRVYERDNGCCVYCGSPFNLECAHIVGRAQGGLGREKNLVMLCSDCHRRFDQSAEREEIRGELREYLQGLYPDWNEADLKYRKDLDRC
;
A
#
# COMPACT_ATOMS: atom_id res chain seq x y z
N MET A 1 -16.42 15.36 -4.85
CA MET A 1 -15.43 14.28 -4.65
C MET A 1 -16.14 12.94 -4.58
N ARG A 2 -15.63 11.98 -5.28
CA ARG A 2 -16.21 10.64 -5.24
C ARG A 2 -16.00 10.02 -3.87
N ARG A 3 -16.95 9.17 -3.48
CA ARG A 3 -16.91 8.48 -2.20
C ARG A 3 -15.67 7.60 -2.04
N GLU A 4 -15.33 6.84 -3.10
CA GLU A 4 -14.13 5.98 -3.10
C GLU A 4 -12.86 6.79 -2.89
N THR A 5 -12.78 7.99 -3.44
CA THR A 5 -11.59 8.84 -3.31
C THR A 5 -11.31 9.17 -1.85
N ARG A 6 -12.36 9.41 -1.07
CA ARG A 6 -12.20 9.72 0.35
C ARG A 6 -11.57 8.57 1.12
N TYR A 7 -11.89 7.33 0.77
CA TYR A 7 -11.36 6.16 1.45
C TYR A 7 -10.01 5.72 0.93
N THR A 8 -9.68 6.08 -0.31
CA THR A 8 -8.41 5.68 -0.93
C THR A 8 -7.29 6.68 -0.68
N LYS A 9 -7.63 7.91 -0.26
CA LYS A 9 -6.64 8.93 0.06
C LYS A 9 -5.83 8.52 1.29
N ILE A 10 -4.54 8.84 1.29
CA ILE A 10 -3.66 8.53 2.42
C ILE A 10 -3.59 9.75 3.34
N PRO A 11 -4.12 9.67 4.57
CA PRO A 11 -3.94 10.75 5.54
C PRO A 11 -2.47 10.90 5.94
N ASP A 12 -2.06 12.12 6.29
CA ASP A 12 -0.66 12.38 6.66
C ASP A 12 -0.20 11.56 7.85
N ASN A 13 -1.07 11.35 8.84
CA ASN A 13 -0.71 10.56 10.01
C ASN A 13 -0.50 9.08 9.66
N VAL A 14 -1.27 8.56 8.70
CA VAL A 14 -1.09 7.19 8.22
C VAL A 14 0.23 7.07 7.46
N ARG A 15 0.52 8.04 6.57
CA ARG A 15 1.77 8.05 5.82
C ARG A 15 2.98 8.03 6.76
N ARG A 16 2.92 8.82 7.83
CA ARG A 16 4.01 8.88 8.81
C ARG A 16 4.20 7.52 9.49
N ARG A 17 3.10 6.87 9.90
CA ARG A 17 3.19 5.57 10.55
C ARG A 17 3.76 4.51 9.63
N VAL A 18 3.38 4.54 8.34
CA VAL A 18 3.94 3.60 7.35
C VAL A 18 5.44 3.85 7.18
N TYR A 19 5.84 5.11 7.08
CA TYR A 19 7.24 5.48 6.97
C TYR A 19 8.06 4.95 8.15
N GLU A 20 7.55 5.15 9.36
CA GLU A 20 8.23 4.69 10.58
C GLU A 20 8.26 3.16 10.66
N ARG A 21 7.15 2.51 10.33
CA ARG A 21 7.06 1.05 10.32
C ARG A 21 8.08 0.43 9.36
N ASP A 22 8.26 1.06 8.19
CA ASP A 22 9.15 0.56 7.14
C ASP A 22 10.58 1.09 7.29
N ASN A 23 10.88 1.71 8.44
CA ASN A 23 12.23 2.19 8.79
C ASN A 23 12.80 3.21 7.82
N GLY A 24 11.93 4.01 7.17
CA GLY A 24 12.36 5.04 6.25
C GLY A 24 13.07 4.52 5.01
N CYS A 25 12.77 3.29 4.59
CA CYS A 25 13.41 2.66 3.45
C CYS A 25 12.40 1.97 2.56
N CYS A 26 12.77 1.83 1.27
CA CYS A 26 11.97 1.04 0.34
C CYS A 26 11.90 -0.41 0.83
N VAL A 27 10.70 -0.93 0.93
CA VAL A 27 10.49 -2.31 1.42
C VAL A 27 11.09 -3.34 0.47
N TYR A 28 11.14 -3.03 -0.83
CA TYR A 28 11.62 -3.98 -1.82
C TYR A 28 13.13 -3.96 -2.01
N CYS A 29 13.72 -2.77 -2.21
CA CYS A 29 15.16 -2.68 -2.50
C CYS A 29 16.00 -2.10 -1.35
N GLY A 30 15.38 -1.54 -0.32
CA GLY A 30 16.10 -1.00 0.83
C GLY A 30 16.59 0.42 0.70
N SER A 31 16.34 1.09 -0.44
CA SER A 31 16.81 2.46 -0.66
C SER A 31 16.11 3.44 0.29
N PRO A 32 16.85 4.38 0.91
CA PRO A 32 16.23 5.43 1.72
C PRO A 32 15.84 6.68 0.93
N PHE A 33 16.05 6.66 -0.39
CA PHE A 33 15.83 7.85 -1.22
C PHE A 33 14.59 7.75 -2.07
N ASN A 34 13.99 8.92 -2.35
CA ASN A 34 12.83 9.06 -3.25
C ASN A 34 11.69 8.12 -2.88
N LEU A 35 11.36 8.09 -1.60
CA LEU A 35 10.32 7.20 -1.10
C LEU A 35 8.93 7.73 -1.37
N GLU A 36 8.03 6.81 -1.71
CA GLU A 36 6.62 7.09 -1.96
C GLU A 36 5.79 6.06 -1.21
N CYS A 37 4.60 6.46 -0.77
CA CYS A 37 3.69 5.55 -0.08
C CYS A 37 2.81 4.88 -1.13
N ALA A 38 3.01 3.59 -1.33
CA ALA A 38 2.37 2.84 -2.41
C ALA A 38 1.22 1.98 -1.90
N HIS A 39 0.13 1.93 -2.68
CA HIS A 39 -1.01 1.06 -2.39
C HIS A 39 -0.75 -0.34 -2.94
N ILE A 40 -1.00 -1.38 -2.13
CA ILE A 40 -0.94 -2.77 -2.59
C ILE A 40 -2.12 -3.03 -3.54
N VAL A 41 -3.34 -2.75 -3.08
CA VAL A 41 -4.50 -2.69 -3.96
C VAL A 41 -4.60 -1.25 -4.43
N GLY A 42 -4.50 -1.02 -5.74
CA GLY A 42 -4.44 0.32 -6.31
C GLY A 42 -5.70 1.14 -6.04
N ARG A 43 -5.53 2.47 -6.04
CA ARG A 43 -6.66 3.38 -5.82
C ARG A 43 -7.75 3.19 -6.87
N ALA A 44 -7.36 2.87 -8.11
CA ALA A 44 -8.32 2.65 -9.20
C ALA A 44 -9.22 1.44 -8.93
N GLN A 45 -8.76 0.49 -8.12
CA GLN A 45 -9.55 -0.68 -7.73
C GLN A 45 -10.20 -0.49 -6.36
N GLY A 46 -10.20 0.72 -5.82
CA GLY A 46 -10.79 1.00 -4.52
C GLY A 46 -9.87 0.72 -3.34
N GLY A 47 -8.55 0.63 -3.57
CA GLY A 47 -7.60 0.35 -2.50
C GLY A 47 -7.58 1.42 -1.43
N LEU A 48 -7.68 1.01 -0.17
CA LEU A 48 -7.81 1.92 0.96
C LEU A 48 -6.50 2.61 1.30
N GLY A 49 -6.59 3.85 1.81
CA GLY A 49 -5.43 4.59 2.31
C GLY A 49 -5.14 4.27 3.77
N ARG A 50 -4.95 3.00 4.06
CA ARG A 50 -4.72 2.49 5.42
C ARG A 50 -3.44 1.68 5.49
N GLU A 51 -2.85 1.61 6.68
CA GLU A 51 -1.55 0.97 6.89
C GLU A 51 -1.42 -0.42 6.29
N LYS A 52 -2.46 -1.24 6.40
CA LYS A 52 -2.42 -2.62 5.91
C LYS A 52 -2.41 -2.71 4.38
N ASN A 53 -2.70 -1.61 3.70
CA ASN A 53 -2.68 -1.55 2.23
C ASN A 53 -1.54 -0.71 1.69
N LEU A 54 -0.62 -0.27 2.54
CA LEU A 54 0.41 0.68 2.15
C LEU A 54 1.80 0.18 2.51
N VAL A 55 2.77 0.46 1.64
CA VAL A 55 4.19 0.22 1.93
C VAL A 55 4.99 1.39 1.36
N MET A 56 6.18 1.61 1.91
CA MET A 56 7.11 2.59 1.33
C MET A 56 7.90 1.91 0.22
N LEU A 57 7.85 2.51 -0.96
CA LEU A 57 8.67 2.08 -2.10
C LEU A 57 9.40 3.30 -2.66
N CYS A 58 10.62 3.11 -3.13
CA CYS A 58 11.30 4.18 -3.85
C CYS A 58 10.59 4.37 -5.19
N SER A 59 10.78 5.53 -5.82
CA SER A 59 10.06 5.85 -7.06
C SER A 59 10.32 4.82 -8.16
N ASP A 60 11.52 4.26 -8.22
CA ASP A 60 11.86 3.24 -9.21
C ASP A 60 11.08 1.94 -8.97
N CYS A 61 11.11 1.44 -7.74
CA CYS A 61 10.38 0.21 -7.39
C CYS A 61 8.86 0.40 -7.51
N HIS A 62 8.37 1.58 -7.16
CA HIS A 62 6.96 1.90 -7.28
C HIS A 62 6.51 1.83 -8.74
N ARG A 63 7.31 2.40 -9.65
CA ARG A 63 7.02 2.35 -11.08
C ARG A 63 7.06 0.91 -11.60
N ARG A 64 8.05 0.13 -11.18
CA ARG A 64 8.15 -1.27 -11.57
C ARG A 64 6.96 -2.08 -11.08
N PHE A 65 6.50 -1.81 -9.87
CA PHE A 65 5.30 -2.46 -9.33
C PHE A 65 4.05 -2.08 -10.12
N ASP A 66 3.94 -0.81 -10.54
CA ASP A 66 2.75 -0.35 -11.26
C ASP A 66 2.73 -0.78 -12.73
N GLN A 67 3.88 -0.82 -13.39
CA GLN A 67 3.92 -0.82 -14.85
C GLN A 67 4.77 -1.90 -15.50
N SER A 68 5.54 -2.69 -14.73
CA SER A 68 6.47 -3.63 -15.35
C SER A 68 5.99 -5.07 -15.29
N ALA A 69 6.70 -5.93 -16.03
CA ALA A 69 6.46 -7.37 -15.99
C ALA A 69 6.79 -7.99 -14.63
N GLU A 70 7.54 -7.27 -13.79
CA GLU A 70 7.92 -7.71 -12.45
C GLU A 70 6.81 -7.50 -11.41
N ARG A 71 5.69 -6.93 -11.83
CA ARG A 71 4.60 -6.55 -10.95
C ARG A 71 4.17 -7.66 -9.98
N GLU A 72 3.95 -8.86 -10.49
CA GLU A 72 3.46 -9.94 -9.65
C GLU A 72 4.52 -10.45 -8.67
N GLU A 73 5.77 -10.46 -9.09
CA GLU A 73 6.87 -10.83 -8.21
C GLU A 73 6.99 -9.85 -7.05
N ILE A 74 6.96 -8.56 -7.37
CA ILE A 74 7.03 -7.51 -6.34
C ILE A 74 5.83 -7.62 -5.40
N ARG A 75 4.62 -7.81 -5.96
CA ARG A 75 3.41 -7.96 -5.17
C ARG A 75 3.52 -9.12 -4.18
N GLY A 76 4.08 -10.25 -4.62
CA GLY A 76 4.25 -11.40 -3.76
C GLY A 76 5.12 -11.10 -2.55
N GLU A 77 6.22 -10.38 -2.76
CA GLU A 77 7.10 -10.02 -1.66
C GLU A 77 6.46 -9.01 -0.72
N LEU A 78 5.71 -8.05 -1.25
CA LEU A 78 5.01 -7.07 -0.41
C LEU A 78 3.93 -7.75 0.44
N ARG A 79 3.23 -8.74 -0.12
CA ARG A 79 2.25 -9.52 0.64
C ARG A 79 2.91 -10.26 1.80
N GLU A 80 4.02 -10.94 1.55
CA GLU A 80 4.74 -11.65 2.60
C GLU A 80 5.18 -10.70 3.71
N TYR A 81 5.67 -9.54 3.33
CA TYR A 81 6.10 -8.54 4.30
C TYR A 81 4.94 -8.13 5.20
N LEU A 82 3.79 -7.80 4.61
CA LEU A 82 2.64 -7.34 5.38
C LEU A 82 2.02 -8.46 6.20
N GLN A 83 1.98 -9.68 5.68
CA GLN A 83 1.49 -10.82 6.43
C GLN A 83 2.36 -11.11 7.66
N GLY A 84 3.66 -10.88 7.55
CA GLY A 84 4.57 -11.03 8.68
C GLY A 84 4.36 -9.99 9.75
N LEU A 85 3.94 -8.78 9.38
CA LEU A 85 3.67 -7.69 10.32
C LEU A 85 2.28 -7.79 10.95
N TYR A 86 1.31 -8.24 10.17
CA TYR A 86 -0.09 -8.28 10.58
C TYR A 86 -0.64 -9.70 10.39
N PRO A 87 -0.70 -10.51 11.45
CA PRO A 87 -1.14 -11.91 11.32
C PRO A 87 -2.55 -12.07 10.75
N ASP A 88 -3.41 -11.06 10.93
CA ASP A 88 -4.78 -11.06 10.41
C ASP A 88 -4.89 -10.43 9.02
N TRP A 89 -3.76 -10.13 8.38
CA TRP A 89 -3.77 -9.44 7.09
C TRP A 89 -4.47 -10.26 6.03
N ASN A 90 -5.39 -9.61 5.30
CA ASN A 90 -6.17 -10.24 4.24
C ASN A 90 -6.39 -9.20 3.14
N GLU A 91 -5.95 -9.52 1.93
CA GLU A 91 -6.05 -8.58 0.81
C GLU A 91 -7.49 -8.17 0.50
N ALA A 92 -8.46 -9.05 0.76
CA ALA A 92 -9.87 -8.73 0.51
C ALA A 92 -10.37 -7.56 1.37
N ASP A 93 -9.72 -7.31 2.51
CA ASP A 93 -10.10 -6.22 3.41
C ASP A 93 -9.48 -4.87 3.03
N LEU A 94 -8.67 -4.84 1.97
CA LEU A 94 -7.92 -3.64 1.59
C LEU A 94 -8.64 -2.77 0.58
N LYS A 95 -9.84 -3.17 0.15
CA LYS A 95 -10.64 -2.43 -0.82
C LYS A 95 -11.82 -1.75 -0.17
N TYR A 96 -12.17 -0.58 -0.70
CA TYR A 96 -13.44 0.04 -0.38
C TYR A 96 -14.57 -0.89 -0.81
N ARG A 97 -15.51 -1.14 0.10
CA ARG A 97 -16.67 -2.00 -0.18
C ARG A 97 -17.92 -1.24 0.23
N LYS A 98 -18.77 -0.99 -0.75
CA LYS A 98 -19.96 -0.18 -0.56
C LYS A 98 -20.90 -0.77 0.50
N ASP A 99 -21.02 -2.08 0.53
CA ASP A 99 -21.88 -2.78 1.49
C ASP A 99 -21.37 -2.66 2.93
N LEU A 100 -20.04 -2.67 3.12
CA LEU A 100 -19.44 -2.51 4.43
C LEU A 100 -19.53 -1.06 4.92
N ASP A 101 -19.50 -0.12 4.00
CA ASP A 101 -19.50 1.30 4.30
C ASP A 101 -20.86 1.82 4.73
N ARG A 102 -21.90 1.02 4.57
CA ARG A 102 -23.25 1.39 4.97
C ARG A 102 -23.47 1.37 6.49
N CYS A 103 -22.64 0.67 7.16
CA CYS A 103 -22.71 0.60 8.63
C CYS A 103 -22.05 1.80 9.28
#